data_b94cb9116d97848f980ee4ee1d2f44d5
#
_entry.id   b94cb9116d97848f980ee4ee1d2f44d5
#
_cell.length_a   1.000
_cell.length_b   1.000
_cell.length_c   1.000
_cell.angle_alpha   90.00
_cell.angle_beta   90.00
_cell.angle_gamma   90.00
#
_symmetry.space_group_name_H-M   'P 1'
#
loop_
_entity.id
_entity.type
_entity.pdbx_description
1 polymer ?
#
loop_
_entity_poly.entity_id
_entity_poly.type
_entity_poly.pdbx_seq_one_letter_code
_entity_poly.pdbx_strand_id
1 'polypeptide(L)'
;MKARLCISFAFLFIGQMFLYAQSSSTVLADVDHRQSMNLNGDWHFIVDQYATGLYTFHHELRKDGFYLNGAAEPGSDHLVEYDFAKSPTLKVPGDWNTQNAQLFYYEGLVWYQRDFDFQPQAHHRTFLHIGAANYKALIWINGQHVCDHEGGFTAFDCEATQQLHAGKNFIVVAVDDTRQADGIPTATTDWFNYGGITRDVALVEVTDSFIDDYDLHLNHERTAVVGWIHVQDASPGATITVAIPEANLSVTSHLDSSGKGSIRIPATGLQLWSPEQPKLYRILLSAGDDKLEDEVGFRTIETDGQNILLNGKSIFLRGVSIHAEAPFRGGRANNDKDVETLLGWARELGCNYVRLAHYPHDQRMTRATDRLGIMVWSEIPVYWAEHFEDPAVLRKAQQQLSEEIRRDRDKASIVLWSIANETPNTPERTRFLKTLASDVRALDSSRLVTAALLVRTKGHDKYIDDSLGDALDVIGANEYIGWYEQRPEDADTTVWHIAFNKPLIISEFGADAKAGLHGAETERWTEEYQANVFRHQLGMLNRIPQLRGMSPWILVDFRSPRRMLPGVQDGYNLKGLISDQGEKKQAFFILQKAYRDKNLFQPK
;
A
#
# COMPACT_ATOMS: atom_id res chain seq x y z
N MET A 1 -24.32 -61.44 27.42
CA MET A 1 -24.41 -60.11 26.82
C MET A 1 -23.55 -59.15 27.67
N LYS A 2 -22.35 -58.82 27.22
CA LYS A 2 -21.48 -57.82 27.86
C LYS A 2 -21.38 -56.64 26.94
N ALA A 3 -21.95 -55.51 27.34
CA ALA A 3 -21.85 -54.24 26.62
C ALA A 3 -20.44 -53.66 26.86
N ARG A 4 -19.72 -53.38 25.79
CA ARG A 4 -18.45 -52.62 25.83
C ARG A 4 -18.81 -51.13 25.65
N LEU A 5 -18.48 -50.34 26.67
CA LEU A 5 -18.56 -48.88 26.67
C LEU A 5 -17.28 -48.36 25.98
N CYS A 6 -17.40 -47.82 24.78
CA CYS A 6 -16.31 -47.08 24.15
C CYS A 6 -16.34 -45.64 24.67
N ILE A 7 -15.34 -45.28 25.48
CA ILE A 7 -15.10 -43.89 25.89
C ILE A 7 -14.17 -43.26 24.83
N SER A 8 -14.73 -42.36 24.01
CA SER A 8 -13.96 -41.53 23.11
C SER A 8 -13.34 -40.37 23.89
N PHE A 9 -12.03 -40.39 24.05
CA PHE A 9 -11.29 -39.24 24.52
C PHE A 9 -11.14 -38.24 23.36
N ALA A 10 -11.91 -37.16 23.42
CA ALA A 10 -11.65 -35.96 22.62
C ALA A 10 -10.48 -35.21 23.25
N PHE A 11 -9.32 -35.25 22.59
CA PHE A 11 -8.20 -34.37 22.92
C PHE A 11 -8.56 -32.96 22.44
N LEU A 12 -8.95 -32.09 23.37
CA LEU A 12 -8.96 -30.65 23.15
C LEU A 12 -7.48 -30.21 23.10
N PHE A 13 -6.98 -29.93 21.90
CA PHE A 13 -5.77 -29.15 21.72
C PHE A 13 -6.11 -27.68 22.07
N ILE A 14 -5.91 -27.30 23.35
CA ILE A 14 -5.83 -25.90 23.72
C ILE A 14 -4.41 -25.45 23.36
N GLY A 15 -4.26 -24.89 22.17
CA GLY A 15 -3.08 -24.15 21.80
C GLY A 15 -2.99 -22.93 22.74
N GLN A 16 -2.13 -22.98 23.74
CA GLN A 16 -1.70 -21.79 24.49
C GLN A 16 -0.87 -20.94 23.51
N MET A 17 -1.52 -20.03 22.78
CA MET A 17 -0.88 -18.84 22.27
C MET A 17 -0.45 -18.04 23.50
N PHE A 18 0.83 -18.05 23.81
CA PHE A 18 1.42 -17.00 24.65
C PHE A 18 1.35 -15.71 23.84
N LEU A 19 0.31 -14.94 24.06
CA LEU A 19 0.25 -13.54 23.72
C LEU A 19 1.37 -12.85 24.53
N TYR A 20 2.48 -12.48 23.87
CA TYR A 20 3.15 -11.27 24.27
C TYR A 20 2.05 -10.21 24.31
N ALA A 21 1.96 -9.44 25.40
CA ALA A 21 1.04 -8.31 25.41
C ALA A 21 1.36 -7.50 24.14
N GLN A 22 0.43 -7.53 23.17
CA GLN A 22 0.59 -6.75 21.96
C GLN A 22 0.68 -5.29 22.40
N SER A 23 1.89 -4.73 22.41
CA SER A 23 2.01 -3.30 22.29
C SER A 23 1.47 -3.01 20.90
N SER A 24 0.32 -2.34 20.84
CA SER A 24 -0.30 -1.99 19.58
C SER A 24 0.66 -1.10 18.81
N SER A 25 1.09 -1.54 17.63
CA SER A 25 1.79 -0.65 16.71
C SER A 25 0.89 0.54 16.40
N THR A 26 1.47 1.73 16.41
CA THR A 26 0.80 2.96 15.98
C THR A 26 1.34 3.35 14.62
N VAL A 27 0.75 4.32 13.96
CA VAL A 27 1.33 5.02 12.82
C VAL A 27 1.49 6.47 13.23
N LEU A 28 2.73 6.92 13.34
CA LEU A 28 3.04 8.32 13.62
C LEU A 28 2.78 9.18 12.38
N ALA A 29 2.10 10.27 12.56
CA ALA A 29 1.92 11.24 11.50
C ALA A 29 3.27 11.84 11.08
N ASP A 30 3.48 11.92 9.78
CA ASP A 30 4.55 12.67 9.13
C ASP A 30 5.96 12.40 9.68
N VAL A 31 6.36 11.14 9.71
CA VAL A 31 7.67 10.69 10.20
C VAL A 31 8.83 11.38 9.48
N ASP A 32 8.68 11.70 8.19
CA ASP A 32 9.74 12.27 7.35
C ASP A 32 10.24 13.64 7.82
N HIS A 33 9.38 14.43 8.46
CA HIS A 33 9.73 15.77 8.94
C HIS A 33 10.01 15.83 10.46
N ARG A 34 10.04 14.64 11.10
CA ARG A 34 10.42 14.55 12.51
C ARG A 34 11.92 14.36 12.68
N GLN A 35 12.41 14.75 13.85
CA GLN A 35 13.78 14.42 14.21
C GLN A 35 13.94 12.90 14.25
N SER A 36 14.86 12.38 13.46
CA SER A 36 15.05 10.94 13.33
C SER A 36 16.51 10.55 13.12
N MET A 37 16.84 9.35 13.56
CA MET A 37 18.09 8.68 13.26
C MET A 37 17.83 7.60 12.22
N ASN A 38 18.43 7.74 11.06
CA ASN A 38 18.30 6.77 9.97
C ASN A 38 19.07 5.47 10.30
N LEU A 39 18.38 4.34 10.20
CA LEU A 39 18.93 2.99 10.40
C LEU A 39 19.05 2.18 9.09
N ASN A 40 18.89 2.80 7.94
CA ASN A 40 19.13 2.16 6.65
C ASN A 40 20.60 1.78 6.46
N GLY A 41 20.86 0.87 5.53
CA GLY A 41 22.21 0.45 5.16
C GLY A 41 22.40 -1.05 5.27
N ASP A 42 23.59 -1.48 5.62
CA ASP A 42 23.91 -2.91 5.72
C ASP A 42 23.46 -3.45 7.08
N TRP A 43 22.65 -4.52 7.04
CA TRP A 43 22.20 -5.27 8.20
C TRP A 43 22.72 -6.70 8.10
N HIS A 44 23.27 -7.24 9.15
CA HIS A 44 23.60 -8.66 9.25
C HIS A 44 22.34 -9.50 9.16
N PHE A 45 22.41 -10.68 8.50
CA PHE A 45 21.25 -11.54 8.39
C PHE A 45 21.57 -13.02 8.58
N ILE A 46 20.59 -13.77 9.07
CA ILE A 46 20.62 -15.22 9.25
C ILE A 46 19.33 -15.80 8.68
N VAL A 47 19.44 -16.77 7.77
CA VAL A 47 18.27 -17.51 7.23
C VAL A 47 17.88 -18.59 8.22
N ASP A 48 16.62 -18.64 8.61
CA ASP A 48 16.10 -19.57 9.62
C ASP A 48 14.83 -20.28 9.13
N GLN A 49 14.98 -21.15 8.14
CA GLN A 49 13.87 -21.84 7.49
C GLN A 49 12.95 -22.62 8.44
N TYR A 50 13.48 -23.04 9.59
CA TYR A 50 12.75 -23.85 10.58
C TYR A 50 12.39 -23.10 11.85
N ALA A 51 12.58 -21.79 11.89
CA ALA A 51 12.34 -20.93 13.05
C ALA A 51 13.10 -21.41 14.32
N THR A 52 14.31 -21.94 14.14
CA THR A 52 15.15 -22.46 15.23
C THR A 52 15.67 -21.35 16.14
N GLY A 53 15.71 -20.12 15.66
CA GLY A 53 15.99 -18.92 16.46
C GLY A 53 14.85 -18.52 17.40
N LEU A 54 13.62 -18.92 17.10
CA LEU A 54 12.44 -18.67 17.94
C LEU A 54 12.11 -19.84 18.85
N TYR A 55 12.22 -21.08 18.35
CA TYR A 55 11.74 -22.27 19.03
C TYR A 55 12.84 -23.30 19.22
N THR A 56 12.76 -24.03 20.33
CA THR A 56 13.51 -25.26 20.53
C THR A 56 12.93 -26.36 19.62
N PHE A 57 13.64 -27.50 19.50
CA PHE A 57 13.14 -28.67 18.78
C PHE A 57 11.89 -29.32 19.44
N HIS A 58 11.52 -28.91 20.65
CA HIS A 58 10.25 -29.25 21.31
C HIS A 58 9.15 -28.21 21.07
N HIS A 59 9.37 -27.21 20.18
CA HIS A 59 8.45 -26.10 19.91
C HIS A 59 8.19 -25.20 21.14
N GLU A 60 9.15 -25.09 22.03
CA GLU A 60 9.11 -24.12 23.13
C GLU A 60 9.87 -22.86 22.73
N LEU A 61 9.38 -21.68 23.15
CA LEU A 61 10.07 -20.42 22.91
C LEU A 61 11.47 -20.45 23.53
N ARG A 62 12.47 -20.12 22.73
CA ARG A 62 13.86 -20.02 23.20
C ARG A 62 14.05 -18.78 24.08
N LYS A 63 14.89 -18.93 25.11
CA LYS A 63 15.35 -17.83 25.97
C LYS A 63 16.64 -17.20 25.46
N ASP A 64 17.35 -17.91 24.59
CA ASP A 64 18.69 -17.62 24.07
C ASP A 64 18.70 -17.64 22.52
N GLY A 65 17.61 -17.24 21.90
CA GLY A 65 17.47 -17.22 20.43
C GLY A 65 18.22 -16.08 19.76
N PHE A 66 18.11 -15.98 18.45
CA PHE A 66 18.83 -14.97 17.65
C PHE A 66 18.46 -13.53 18.02
N TYR A 67 17.32 -13.32 18.66
CA TYR A 67 16.90 -12.02 19.16
C TYR A 67 17.82 -11.48 20.29
N LEU A 68 18.66 -12.32 20.93
CA LEU A 68 19.65 -11.89 21.92
C LEU A 68 20.98 -11.46 21.31
N ASN A 69 21.11 -11.49 19.96
CA ASN A 69 22.38 -11.23 19.29
C ASN A 69 23.50 -12.16 19.80
N GLY A 70 23.36 -13.43 19.59
CA GLY A 70 24.08 -14.58 20.15
C GLY A 70 25.62 -14.59 20.09
N ALA A 71 26.29 -13.48 20.38
CA ALA A 71 27.73 -13.44 20.54
C ALA A 71 28.17 -14.24 21.78
N ALA A 72 29.28 -14.98 21.66
CA ALA A 72 29.87 -15.66 22.82
C ALA A 72 30.30 -14.64 23.88
N GLU A 73 29.97 -14.89 25.13
CA GLU A 73 30.50 -14.07 26.23
C GLU A 73 32.02 -14.16 26.27
N PRO A 74 32.74 -13.06 26.51
CA PRO A 74 34.19 -13.07 26.61
C PRO A 74 34.68 -14.06 27.69
N GLY A 75 35.49 -15.03 27.27
CA GLY A 75 36.04 -16.07 28.17
C GLY A 75 35.12 -17.28 28.35
N SER A 76 33.98 -17.35 27.67
CA SER A 76 33.12 -18.53 27.57
C SER A 76 33.74 -19.56 26.63
N ASP A 77 33.63 -20.83 26.96
CA ASP A 77 33.95 -21.96 26.10
C ASP A 77 32.71 -22.49 25.31
N HIS A 78 31.59 -21.80 25.47
CA HIS A 78 30.37 -22.10 24.71
C HIS A 78 30.54 -21.75 23.23
N LEU A 79 30.29 -22.71 22.38
CA LEU A 79 30.23 -22.48 20.92
C LEU A 79 28.95 -21.76 20.55
N VAL A 80 29.07 -20.68 19.81
CA VAL A 80 27.94 -19.96 19.20
C VAL A 80 27.80 -20.43 17.78
N GLU A 81 26.71 -21.10 17.46
CA GLU A 81 26.43 -21.64 16.13
C GLU A 81 26.07 -20.49 15.16
N TYR A 82 25.28 -19.52 15.62
CA TYR A 82 24.80 -18.41 14.83
C TYR A 82 25.23 -17.08 15.48
N ASP A 83 26.19 -16.41 14.86
CA ASP A 83 26.77 -15.15 15.31
C ASP A 83 26.54 -14.10 14.22
N PHE A 84 25.73 -13.08 14.49
CA PHE A 84 25.44 -12.01 13.54
C PHE A 84 26.71 -11.29 13.06
N ALA A 85 27.69 -11.07 13.93
CA ALA A 85 28.94 -10.40 13.56
C ALA A 85 29.74 -11.14 12.48
N LYS A 86 29.51 -12.45 12.32
CA LYS A 86 30.14 -13.29 11.30
C LYS A 86 29.24 -13.58 10.11
N SER A 87 27.96 -13.20 10.18
CA SER A 87 27.00 -13.43 9.08
C SER A 87 27.17 -12.39 7.97
N PRO A 88 26.71 -12.72 6.73
CA PRO A 88 26.68 -11.74 5.65
C PRO A 88 25.67 -10.62 5.93
N THR A 89 25.65 -9.62 5.04
CA THR A 89 24.74 -8.48 5.15
C THR A 89 23.79 -8.38 3.96
N LEU A 90 22.61 -7.83 4.23
CA LEU A 90 21.64 -7.34 3.24
C LEU A 90 21.45 -5.84 3.41
N LYS A 91 21.16 -5.15 2.33
CA LYS A 91 20.80 -3.73 2.39
C LYS A 91 19.34 -3.55 2.80
N VAL A 92 19.11 -2.66 3.75
CA VAL A 92 17.82 -2.16 4.18
C VAL A 92 17.74 -0.68 3.78
N PRO A 93 16.70 -0.22 3.07
CA PRO A 93 15.58 -0.99 2.56
C PRO A 93 15.96 -1.91 1.39
N GLY A 94 15.31 -3.07 1.33
CA GLY A 94 15.48 -4.02 0.23
C GLY A 94 14.87 -5.39 0.52
N ASP A 95 14.63 -6.15 -0.54
CA ASP A 95 14.22 -7.54 -0.46
C ASP A 95 15.45 -8.46 -0.52
N TRP A 96 15.38 -9.63 0.11
CA TRP A 96 16.47 -10.61 0.04
C TRP A 96 16.52 -11.36 -1.29
N ASN A 97 15.38 -11.41 -2.01
CA ASN A 97 15.22 -12.22 -3.21
C ASN A 97 16.10 -11.69 -4.36
N THR A 98 16.19 -10.37 -4.52
CA THR A 98 17.03 -9.77 -5.57
C THR A 98 18.46 -9.49 -5.13
N GLN A 99 18.73 -9.44 -3.82
CA GLN A 99 20.06 -9.18 -3.30
C GLN A 99 20.92 -10.44 -3.16
N ASN A 100 20.29 -11.62 -3.03
CA ASN A 100 21.00 -12.88 -2.89
C ASN A 100 20.40 -13.96 -3.80
N ALA A 101 21.17 -14.43 -4.78
CA ALA A 101 20.69 -15.42 -5.76
C ALA A 101 20.24 -16.74 -5.13
N GLN A 102 20.79 -17.14 -3.98
CA GLN A 102 20.36 -18.34 -3.25
C GLN A 102 18.99 -18.17 -2.59
N LEU A 103 18.57 -16.92 -2.33
CA LEU A 103 17.31 -16.59 -1.70
C LEU A 103 16.25 -16.12 -2.72
N PHE A 104 16.52 -16.24 -4.03
CA PHE A 104 15.61 -15.71 -5.06
C PHE A 104 14.18 -16.24 -4.92
N TYR A 105 14.01 -17.54 -4.64
CA TYR A 105 12.70 -18.15 -4.41
C TYR A 105 12.45 -18.52 -2.95
N TYR A 106 13.28 -18.02 -2.02
CA TYR A 106 13.11 -18.31 -0.61
C TYR A 106 11.89 -17.58 -0.06
N GLU A 107 11.00 -18.32 0.57
CA GLU A 107 9.92 -17.84 1.43
C GLU A 107 10.10 -18.49 2.81
N GLY A 108 10.14 -17.67 3.86
CA GLY A 108 10.39 -18.13 5.22
C GLY A 108 10.98 -17.04 6.12
N LEU A 109 11.49 -17.46 7.25
CA LEU A 109 12.02 -16.59 8.29
C LEU A 109 13.47 -16.18 8.00
N VAL A 110 13.73 -14.87 8.03
CA VAL A 110 15.08 -14.26 7.99
C VAL A 110 15.22 -13.31 9.17
N TRP A 111 16.30 -13.48 9.91
CA TRP A 111 16.69 -12.60 11.01
C TRP A 111 17.61 -11.51 10.49
N TYR A 112 17.35 -10.29 10.89
CA TYR A 112 18.17 -9.11 10.66
C TYR A 112 18.73 -8.59 11.97
N GLN A 113 19.96 -8.06 11.95
CA GLN A 113 20.58 -7.43 13.12
C GLN A 113 21.37 -6.19 12.67
N ARG A 114 21.31 -5.13 13.48
CA ARG A 114 22.11 -3.93 13.32
C ARG A 114 22.52 -3.35 14.68
N ASP A 115 23.80 -3.02 14.80
CA ASP A 115 24.32 -2.22 15.90
C ASP A 115 24.26 -0.72 15.56
N PHE A 116 24.03 0.11 16.57
CA PHE A 116 24.00 1.56 16.42
C PHE A 116 24.32 2.25 17.76
N ASP A 117 24.85 3.48 17.68
CA ASP A 117 25.04 4.34 18.84
C ASP A 117 23.85 5.29 18.97
N PHE A 118 23.29 5.43 20.17
CA PHE A 118 22.14 6.29 20.44
C PHE A 118 22.35 7.12 21.71
N GLN A 119 21.75 8.32 21.73
CA GLN A 119 21.76 9.20 22.90
C GLN A 119 20.33 9.68 23.14
N PRO A 120 19.59 9.07 24.10
CA PRO A 120 18.22 9.47 24.42
C PRO A 120 18.18 10.94 24.89
N GLN A 121 17.21 11.70 24.40
CA GLN A 121 16.95 13.05 24.88
C GLN A 121 16.04 13.01 26.13
N ALA A 122 16.31 13.87 27.09
CA ALA A 122 15.44 14.01 28.26
C ALA A 122 14.06 14.55 27.82
N HIS A 123 12.98 14.03 28.41
CA HIS A 123 11.61 14.41 28.07
C HIS A 123 11.21 14.11 26.60
N HIS A 124 11.83 13.07 26.02
CA HIS A 124 11.45 12.56 24.70
C HIS A 124 11.13 11.07 24.79
N ARG A 125 10.21 10.66 23.93
CA ARG A 125 9.91 9.26 23.63
C ARG A 125 10.55 8.91 22.30
N THR A 126 10.97 7.67 22.14
CA THR A 126 11.60 7.20 20.91
C THR A 126 10.79 6.05 20.34
N PHE A 127 10.46 6.17 19.06
CA PHE A 127 9.75 5.14 18.30
C PHE A 127 10.68 4.56 17.24
N LEU A 128 10.65 3.25 17.09
CA LEU A 128 11.21 2.58 15.93
C LEU A 128 10.17 2.63 14.82
N HIS A 129 10.48 3.35 13.75
CA HIS A 129 9.70 3.38 12.51
C HIS A 129 10.21 2.33 11.54
N ILE A 130 9.31 1.50 10.98
CA ILE A 130 9.59 0.60 9.87
C ILE A 130 8.57 0.89 8.77
N GLY A 131 9.03 1.38 7.62
CA GLY A 131 8.17 1.76 6.50
C GLY A 131 7.43 0.59 5.84
N ALA A 132 8.01 -0.60 5.85
CA ALA A 132 7.36 -1.90 5.58
C ALA A 132 8.33 -3.06 5.81
N ALA A 133 7.81 -4.17 6.33
CA ALA A 133 8.50 -5.46 6.40
C ALA A 133 7.56 -6.56 5.92
N ASN A 134 7.93 -7.32 4.89
CA ASN A 134 7.04 -8.30 4.28
C ASN A 134 7.37 -9.71 4.77
N TYR A 135 6.48 -10.40 5.42
CA TYR A 135 5.06 -10.14 5.68
C TYR A 135 4.79 -9.90 7.18
N LYS A 136 5.40 -10.74 8.06
CA LYS A 136 5.32 -10.63 9.51
C LYS A 136 6.67 -10.23 10.08
N ALA A 137 6.68 -9.27 10.99
CA ALA A 137 7.88 -8.81 11.68
C ALA A 137 7.74 -8.94 13.19
N LEU A 138 8.81 -9.44 13.86
CA LEU A 138 8.94 -9.45 15.32
C LEU A 138 10.21 -8.69 15.67
N ILE A 139 10.15 -7.78 16.62
CA ILE A 139 11.20 -6.81 16.88
C ILE A 139 11.70 -6.88 18.32
N TRP A 140 13.02 -6.90 18.46
CA TRP A 140 13.74 -6.79 19.75
C TRP A 140 14.77 -5.67 19.69
N ILE A 141 14.90 -4.93 20.78
CA ILE A 141 15.98 -3.98 21.01
C ILE A 141 16.69 -4.37 22.29
N ASN A 142 18.02 -4.50 22.23
CA ASN A 142 18.86 -4.92 23.35
C ASN A 142 18.37 -6.23 24.00
N GLY A 143 17.87 -7.16 23.18
CA GLY A 143 17.35 -8.46 23.60
C GLY A 143 15.96 -8.43 24.25
N GLN A 144 15.31 -7.26 24.34
CA GLN A 144 13.96 -7.12 24.86
C GLN A 144 12.97 -7.00 23.71
N HIS A 145 11.88 -7.78 23.74
CA HIS A 145 10.80 -7.68 22.76
C HIS A 145 10.12 -6.30 22.82
N VAL A 146 9.86 -5.71 21.66
CA VAL A 146 9.28 -4.36 21.54
C VAL A 146 7.87 -4.45 20.96
N CYS A 147 7.71 -5.05 19.78
CA CYS A 147 6.42 -5.19 19.11
C CYS A 147 6.45 -6.25 18.02
N ASP A 148 5.24 -6.59 17.53
CA ASP A 148 5.02 -7.41 16.35
C ASP A 148 4.15 -6.64 15.36
N HIS A 149 4.33 -6.92 14.07
CA HIS A 149 3.48 -6.39 13.01
C HIS A 149 3.20 -7.45 11.96
N GLU A 150 1.99 -7.41 11.36
CA GLU A 150 1.59 -8.27 10.26
C GLU A 150 0.97 -7.41 9.13
N GLY A 151 1.58 -7.45 7.96
CA GLY A 151 1.20 -6.66 6.79
C GLY A 151 2.43 -6.17 6.02
N GLY A 152 2.61 -6.65 4.77
CA GLY A 152 3.87 -6.46 4.03
C GLY A 152 4.03 -5.10 3.36
N PHE A 153 3.04 -4.19 3.45
CA PHE A 153 2.97 -3.00 2.61
C PHE A 153 2.64 -1.71 3.37
N THR A 154 2.42 -1.80 4.65
CA THR A 154 2.08 -0.67 5.51
C THR A 154 3.22 -0.33 6.46
N ALA A 155 3.32 0.94 6.82
CA ALA A 155 4.26 1.41 7.84
C ALA A 155 3.70 1.21 9.24
N PHE A 156 4.60 0.99 10.19
CA PHE A 156 4.27 0.87 11.60
C PHE A 156 5.38 1.43 12.49
N ASP A 157 4.99 1.87 13.69
CA ASP A 157 5.85 2.45 14.69
C ASP A 157 5.71 1.71 16.01
N CYS A 158 6.85 1.44 16.65
CA CYS A 158 6.93 0.72 17.91
C CYS A 158 7.63 1.59 18.95
N GLU A 159 6.99 1.88 20.07
CA GLU A 159 7.65 2.61 21.13
C GLU A 159 8.80 1.81 21.73
N ALA A 160 10.00 2.37 21.69
CA ALA A 160 11.25 1.76 22.12
C ALA A 160 11.96 2.51 23.26
N THR A 161 11.31 3.53 23.82
CA THR A 161 11.90 4.44 24.83
C THR A 161 12.56 3.70 25.98
N GLN A 162 11.92 2.64 26.48
CA GLN A 162 12.42 1.90 27.66
C GLN A 162 13.53 0.89 27.32
N GLN A 163 13.65 0.47 26.07
CA GLN A 163 14.63 -0.52 25.62
C GLN A 163 15.94 0.13 25.18
N LEU A 164 15.93 1.44 24.89
CA LEU A 164 17.09 2.19 24.42
C LEU A 164 17.86 2.80 25.61
N HIS A 165 19.19 2.85 25.45
CA HIS A 165 20.08 3.51 26.42
C HIS A 165 21.17 4.31 25.72
N ALA A 166 21.86 5.16 26.48
CA ALA A 166 23.00 5.93 25.98
C ALA A 166 24.16 5.02 25.58
N GLY A 167 24.75 5.29 24.40
CA GLY A 167 25.86 4.53 23.84
C GLY A 167 25.38 3.44 22.87
N LYS A 168 26.02 2.28 22.92
CA LYS A 168 25.81 1.18 21.98
C LYS A 168 24.51 0.44 22.25
N ASN A 169 23.71 0.30 21.23
CA ASN A 169 22.48 -0.48 21.19
C ASN A 169 22.51 -1.44 20.02
N PHE A 170 21.66 -2.45 20.04
CA PHE A 170 21.40 -3.29 18.87
C PHE A 170 19.91 -3.56 18.70
N ILE A 171 19.52 -3.74 17.46
CA ILE A 171 18.17 -4.14 17.06
C ILE A 171 18.23 -5.47 16.33
N VAL A 172 17.29 -6.34 16.62
CA VAL A 172 17.07 -7.59 15.91
C VAL A 172 15.62 -7.61 15.40
N VAL A 173 15.45 -7.92 14.11
CA VAL A 173 14.14 -8.04 13.47
C VAL A 173 14.05 -9.41 12.80
N ALA A 174 13.07 -10.21 13.19
CA ALA A 174 12.72 -11.44 12.49
C ALA A 174 11.62 -11.15 11.49
N VAL A 175 11.86 -11.39 10.21
CA VAL A 175 10.90 -11.17 9.12
C VAL A 175 10.56 -12.51 8.49
N ASP A 176 9.28 -12.86 8.48
CA ASP A 176 8.77 -14.09 7.86
C ASP A 176 7.80 -13.72 6.72
N ASP A 177 8.18 -14.03 5.47
CA ASP A 177 7.36 -13.78 4.29
C ASP A 177 6.56 -15.01 3.82
N THR A 178 6.49 -16.07 4.64
CA THR A 178 5.67 -17.24 4.34
C THR A 178 4.23 -16.82 4.09
N ARG A 179 3.71 -17.18 2.92
CA ARG A 179 2.33 -16.85 2.54
C ARG A 179 1.33 -17.60 3.42
N GLN A 180 0.39 -16.87 3.96
CA GLN A 180 -0.64 -17.39 4.86
C GLN A 180 -2.00 -17.42 4.14
N ALA A 181 -2.76 -18.51 4.33
CA ALA A 181 -4.11 -18.59 3.78
C ALA A 181 -5.08 -17.57 4.40
N ASP A 182 -4.83 -17.22 5.66
CA ASP A 182 -5.56 -16.21 6.45
C ASP A 182 -4.83 -14.84 6.46
N GLY A 183 -3.85 -14.65 5.58
CA GLY A 183 -3.15 -13.38 5.38
C GLY A 183 -3.96 -12.36 4.57
N ILE A 184 -3.55 -11.11 4.58
CA ILE A 184 -3.96 -10.04 3.66
C ILE A 184 -2.69 -9.48 3.01
N PRO A 185 -2.41 -9.86 1.73
CA PRO A 185 -3.17 -10.75 0.86
C PRO A 185 -3.08 -12.20 1.28
N THR A 186 -4.00 -13.02 0.77
CA THR A 186 -3.96 -14.48 0.90
C THR A 186 -2.75 -15.11 0.19
N ALA A 187 -2.58 -16.44 0.34
CA ALA A 187 -1.44 -17.16 -0.24
C ALA A 187 -1.30 -17.07 -1.77
N THR A 188 -2.37 -16.68 -2.49
CA THR A 188 -2.39 -16.70 -3.96
C THR A 188 -2.46 -15.28 -4.53
N THR A 189 -1.34 -14.81 -5.12
CA THR A 189 -1.23 -13.49 -5.76
C THR A 189 -0.65 -13.62 -7.17
N ASP A 190 -0.86 -12.60 -8.05
CA ASP A 190 -0.24 -12.52 -9.38
C ASP A 190 0.97 -11.55 -9.39
N TRP A 191 1.67 -11.44 -8.27
CA TRP A 191 2.94 -10.72 -8.16
C TRP A 191 3.95 -11.50 -7.33
N PHE A 192 5.24 -11.15 -7.47
CA PHE A 192 6.32 -11.81 -6.76
C PHE A 192 6.32 -11.43 -5.26
N ASN A 193 6.52 -12.42 -4.40
CA ASN A 193 6.57 -12.23 -2.95
C ASN A 193 7.98 -11.82 -2.53
N TYR A 194 8.26 -10.51 -2.57
CA TYR A 194 9.55 -9.95 -2.15
C TYR A 194 9.61 -9.86 -0.63
N GLY A 195 10.43 -10.70 0.01
CA GLY A 195 10.58 -10.76 1.46
C GLY A 195 11.67 -9.81 2.00
N GLY A 196 11.51 -9.34 3.23
CA GLY A 196 12.50 -8.50 3.91
C GLY A 196 11.96 -7.18 4.45
N ILE A 197 12.89 -6.36 4.96
CA ILE A 197 12.60 -4.97 5.36
C ILE A 197 12.70 -4.11 4.12
N THR A 198 11.56 -3.90 3.46
CA THR A 198 11.50 -3.38 2.08
C THR A 198 11.46 -1.86 1.98
N ARG A 199 11.23 -1.15 3.10
CA ARG A 199 11.21 0.32 3.20
C ARG A 199 12.07 0.79 4.36
N ASP A 200 12.19 2.11 4.50
CA ASP A 200 13.08 2.75 5.46
C ASP A 200 12.87 2.32 6.90
N VAL A 201 13.96 2.34 7.68
CA VAL A 201 13.97 2.14 9.12
C VAL A 201 14.61 3.35 9.80
N ALA A 202 13.96 3.89 10.82
CA ALA A 202 14.49 5.01 11.60
C ALA A 202 14.08 4.93 13.07
N LEU A 203 14.87 5.54 13.94
CA LEU A 203 14.42 5.91 15.28
C LEU A 203 13.90 7.35 15.20
N VAL A 204 12.65 7.56 15.62
CA VAL A 204 11.97 8.84 15.60
C VAL A 204 11.80 9.32 17.04
N GLU A 205 12.27 10.54 17.33
CA GLU A 205 12.14 11.14 18.65
C GLU A 205 10.99 12.15 18.65
N VAL A 206 10.13 12.05 19.66
CA VAL A 206 9.00 12.95 19.91
C VAL A 206 9.02 13.40 21.36
N THR A 207 8.40 14.52 21.70
CA THR A 207 8.24 14.99 23.08
C THR A 207 7.33 14.05 23.89
N ASP A 208 7.31 14.16 25.23
CA ASP A 208 6.45 13.34 26.10
C ASP A 208 4.96 13.44 25.71
N SER A 209 4.52 14.63 25.27
CA SER A 209 3.20 14.86 24.70
C SER A 209 3.37 15.36 23.26
N PHE A 210 2.86 14.62 22.27
CA PHE A 210 3.14 14.87 20.86
C PHE A 210 1.91 14.67 19.96
N ILE A 211 1.94 15.32 18.81
CA ILE A 211 0.93 15.15 17.74
C ILE A 211 1.16 13.81 17.09
N ASP A 212 0.34 12.80 17.40
CA ASP A 212 0.45 11.47 16.81
C ASP A 212 -0.34 11.32 15.52
N ASP A 213 -1.39 12.17 15.34
CA ASP A 213 -2.27 12.08 14.18
C ASP A 213 -2.98 13.41 13.89
N TYR A 214 -3.31 13.67 12.63
CA TYR A 214 -4.10 14.83 12.21
C TYR A 214 -4.83 14.56 10.88
N ASP A 215 -5.81 15.40 10.59
CA ASP A 215 -6.56 15.42 9.33
C ASP A 215 -6.89 16.88 9.02
N LEU A 216 -6.43 17.37 7.87
CA LEU A 216 -6.70 18.73 7.40
C LEU A 216 -7.14 18.70 5.94
N HIS A 217 -8.39 18.97 5.68
CA HIS A 217 -8.95 18.95 4.33
C HIS A 217 -9.88 20.15 4.07
N LEU A 218 -10.13 20.42 2.79
CA LEU A 218 -11.07 21.46 2.40
C LEU A 218 -12.50 20.95 2.58
N ASN A 219 -13.37 21.75 3.21
CA ASN A 219 -14.79 21.39 3.33
C ASN A 219 -15.48 21.39 1.95
N HIS A 220 -16.62 20.72 1.85
CA HIS A 220 -17.39 20.57 0.61
C HIS A 220 -17.69 21.90 -0.08
N GLU A 221 -18.06 22.94 0.68
CA GLU A 221 -18.36 24.28 0.17
C GLU A 221 -17.10 25.06 -0.27
N ARG A 222 -15.90 24.53 -0.06
CA ARG A 222 -14.61 25.14 -0.36
C ARG A 222 -14.39 26.50 0.31
N THR A 223 -14.99 26.69 1.48
CA THR A 223 -14.95 27.92 2.25
C THR A 223 -14.00 27.88 3.44
N ALA A 224 -13.62 26.68 3.89
CA ALA A 224 -12.75 26.49 5.04
C ALA A 224 -11.92 25.21 4.91
N VAL A 225 -10.69 25.25 5.38
CA VAL A 225 -9.94 24.05 5.79
C VAL A 225 -10.49 23.62 7.13
N VAL A 226 -10.91 22.38 7.22
CA VAL A 226 -11.48 21.75 8.40
C VAL A 226 -10.72 20.49 8.75
N GLY A 227 -10.89 20.01 9.98
CA GLY A 227 -10.30 18.76 10.42
C GLY A 227 -10.01 18.78 11.91
N TRP A 228 -8.97 18.08 12.30
CA TRP A 228 -8.61 17.91 13.70
C TRP A 228 -7.13 17.55 13.86
N ILE A 229 -6.63 17.76 15.07
CA ILE A 229 -5.31 17.27 15.52
C ILE A 229 -5.56 16.42 16.77
N HIS A 230 -4.91 15.28 16.85
CA HIS A 230 -4.82 14.46 18.05
C HIS A 230 -3.43 14.60 18.66
N VAL A 231 -3.37 14.75 19.97
CA VAL A 231 -2.13 14.85 20.73
C VAL A 231 -2.14 13.79 21.82
N GLN A 232 -1.21 12.87 21.73
CA GLN A 232 -1.08 11.80 22.71
C GLN A 232 -0.53 12.37 24.02
N ASP A 233 -1.05 11.88 25.15
CA ASP A 233 -0.66 12.24 26.51
C ASP A 233 -0.75 13.74 26.85
N ALA A 234 -1.58 14.48 26.12
CA ALA A 234 -1.83 15.88 26.38
C ALA A 234 -2.84 16.12 27.52
N SER A 235 -2.67 17.21 28.24
CA SER A 235 -3.65 17.65 29.22
C SER A 235 -4.92 18.19 28.52
N PRO A 236 -6.13 17.88 29.01
CA PRO A 236 -7.35 18.51 28.51
C PRO A 236 -7.29 20.05 28.56
N GLY A 237 -7.73 20.71 27.50
CA GLY A 237 -7.66 22.15 27.37
C GLY A 237 -6.30 22.69 26.92
N ALA A 238 -5.30 21.83 26.68
CA ALA A 238 -4.04 22.25 26.08
C ALA A 238 -4.26 22.89 24.72
N THR A 239 -3.43 23.87 24.40
CA THR A 239 -3.54 24.66 23.17
C THR A 239 -2.83 23.98 22.02
N ILE A 240 -3.52 23.93 20.87
CA ILE A 240 -2.94 23.56 19.57
C ILE A 240 -3.03 24.72 18.60
N THR A 241 -2.07 24.83 17.71
CA THR A 241 -2.05 25.86 16.66
C THR A 241 -1.77 25.23 15.30
N VAL A 242 -2.53 25.67 14.29
CA VAL A 242 -2.28 25.36 12.88
C VAL A 242 -2.01 26.66 12.15
N ALA A 243 -0.92 26.73 11.40
CA ALA A 243 -0.60 27.87 10.56
C ALA A 243 -0.29 27.44 9.11
N ILE A 244 -0.72 28.27 8.16
CA ILE A 244 -0.39 28.21 6.74
C ILE A 244 0.32 29.54 6.39
N PRO A 245 1.65 29.63 6.60
CA PRO A 245 2.37 30.90 6.53
C PRO A 245 2.25 31.61 5.18
N GLU A 246 2.32 30.84 4.09
CA GLU A 246 2.23 31.38 2.72
C GLU A 246 0.88 32.07 2.44
N ALA A 247 -0.18 31.68 3.14
CA ALA A 247 -1.51 32.27 3.02
C ALA A 247 -1.82 33.29 4.12
N ASN A 248 -0.88 33.55 5.05
CA ASN A 248 -1.09 34.37 6.26
C ASN A 248 -2.30 33.89 7.09
N LEU A 249 -2.51 32.57 7.17
CA LEU A 249 -3.60 31.97 7.91
C LEU A 249 -3.06 31.25 9.16
N SER A 250 -3.76 31.41 10.28
CA SER A 250 -3.46 30.69 11.51
C SER A 250 -4.72 30.57 12.36
N VAL A 251 -4.83 29.47 13.09
CA VAL A 251 -5.90 29.23 14.07
C VAL A 251 -5.32 28.55 15.30
N THR A 252 -5.85 28.94 16.45
CA THR A 252 -5.60 28.29 17.73
C THR A 252 -6.88 27.61 18.21
N SER A 253 -6.76 26.40 18.73
CA SER A 253 -7.87 25.60 19.29
C SER A 253 -7.41 24.93 20.59
N HIS A 254 -8.32 24.22 21.25
CA HIS A 254 -8.04 23.52 22.49
C HIS A 254 -8.41 22.03 22.37
N LEU A 255 -7.63 21.20 23.05
CA LEU A 255 -7.87 19.77 23.11
C LEU A 255 -9.04 19.46 24.06
N ASP A 256 -9.86 18.52 23.66
CA ASP A 256 -10.88 17.91 24.52
C ASP A 256 -10.27 16.85 25.45
N SER A 257 -11.13 16.15 26.19
CA SER A 257 -10.71 15.09 27.14
C SER A 257 -10.14 13.84 26.46
N SER A 258 -10.29 13.70 25.15
CA SER A 258 -9.71 12.60 24.36
C SER A 258 -8.38 12.96 23.70
N GLY A 259 -7.85 14.18 23.94
CA GLY A 259 -6.65 14.68 23.29
C GLY A 259 -6.88 15.21 21.87
N LYS A 260 -8.14 15.39 21.44
CA LYS A 260 -8.49 15.83 20.09
C LYS A 260 -8.93 17.30 20.08
N GLY A 261 -8.38 18.09 19.14
CA GLY A 261 -8.77 19.47 18.93
C GLY A 261 -9.28 19.70 17.52
N SER A 262 -10.47 20.31 17.40
CA SER A 262 -11.06 20.62 16.09
C SER A 262 -10.42 21.86 15.48
N ILE A 263 -10.22 21.84 14.17
CA ILE A 263 -9.61 22.90 13.37
C ILE A 263 -10.64 23.42 12.36
N ARG A 264 -10.67 24.77 12.20
CA ARG A 264 -11.40 25.44 11.14
C ARG A 264 -10.68 26.73 10.77
N ILE A 265 -10.15 26.79 9.55
CA ILE A 265 -9.43 27.95 9.00
C ILE A 265 -10.19 28.42 7.76
N PRO A 266 -10.54 29.73 7.61
CA PRO A 266 -11.11 30.24 6.35
C PRO A 266 -10.19 29.95 5.16
N ALA A 267 -10.74 29.40 4.07
CA ALA A 267 -9.98 29.04 2.88
C ALA A 267 -9.84 30.20 1.87
N THR A 268 -10.15 31.43 2.28
CA THR A 268 -10.11 32.59 1.40
C THR A 268 -8.70 32.85 0.87
N GLY A 269 -8.57 32.83 -0.46
CA GLY A 269 -7.30 33.11 -1.13
C GLY A 269 -6.42 31.86 -1.32
N LEU A 270 -6.84 30.67 -0.87
CA LEU A 270 -6.11 29.44 -1.16
C LEU A 270 -6.26 29.08 -2.64
N GLN A 271 -5.14 28.80 -3.29
CA GLN A 271 -5.10 28.14 -4.59
C GLN A 271 -5.33 26.64 -4.38
N LEU A 272 -6.38 26.11 -5.02
CA LEU A 272 -6.72 24.71 -4.87
C LEU A 272 -5.77 23.84 -5.67
N TRP A 273 -5.43 22.68 -5.12
CA TRP A 273 -4.62 21.67 -5.79
C TRP A 273 -5.40 21.06 -6.98
N SER A 274 -4.73 20.91 -8.11
CA SER A 274 -5.22 20.16 -9.27
C SER A 274 -4.05 19.62 -10.09
N PRO A 275 -4.27 18.69 -11.03
CA PRO A 275 -3.22 18.20 -11.92
C PRO A 275 -2.48 19.30 -12.69
N GLU A 276 -3.19 20.34 -13.10
CA GLU A 276 -2.62 21.48 -13.84
C GLU A 276 -1.88 22.47 -12.92
N GLN A 277 -2.26 22.50 -11.64
CA GLN A 277 -1.70 23.39 -10.63
C GLN A 277 -1.57 22.66 -9.29
N PRO A 278 -0.54 21.82 -9.12
CA PRO A 278 -0.38 20.99 -7.92
C PRO A 278 0.19 21.81 -6.75
N LYS A 279 -0.56 22.84 -6.30
CA LYS A 279 -0.15 23.70 -5.21
C LYS A 279 -0.21 22.96 -3.88
N LEU A 280 0.94 22.84 -3.24
CA LEU A 280 1.09 22.40 -1.86
C LEU A 280 1.40 23.63 -0.99
N TYR A 281 0.87 23.63 0.22
CA TYR A 281 1.12 24.63 1.24
C TYR A 281 1.92 23.99 2.37
N ARG A 282 2.95 24.69 2.81
CA ARG A 282 3.61 24.37 4.06
C ARG A 282 2.64 24.62 5.21
N ILE A 283 2.34 23.60 5.98
CA ILE A 283 1.55 23.71 7.21
C ILE A 283 2.46 23.54 8.41
N LEU A 284 2.20 24.31 9.46
CA LEU A 284 2.89 24.21 10.74
C LEU A 284 1.86 23.85 11.80
N LEU A 285 2.07 22.71 12.46
CA LEU A 285 1.27 22.25 13.57
C LEU A 285 2.08 22.39 14.85
N SER A 286 1.48 22.82 15.95
CA SER A 286 2.14 22.86 17.24
C SER A 286 1.20 22.52 18.39
N ALA A 287 1.72 21.77 19.36
CA ALA A 287 1.06 21.41 20.61
C ALA A 287 2.10 21.41 21.73
N GLY A 288 2.08 22.44 22.59
CA GLY A 288 3.14 22.62 23.59
C GLY A 288 4.51 22.77 22.91
N ASP A 289 5.44 21.87 23.28
CA ASP A 289 6.80 21.85 22.73
C ASP A 289 6.89 21.06 21.41
N ASP A 290 5.90 20.23 21.08
CA ASP A 290 5.89 19.46 19.83
C ASP A 290 5.53 20.34 18.63
N LYS A 291 6.29 20.18 17.56
CA LYS A 291 6.12 20.90 16.30
C LYS A 291 6.26 19.94 15.13
N LEU A 292 5.27 20.01 14.25
CA LEU A 292 5.24 19.23 13.04
C LEU A 292 5.08 20.15 11.83
N GLU A 293 5.75 19.80 10.73
CA GLU A 293 5.65 20.51 9.47
C GLU A 293 5.30 19.53 8.36
N ASP A 294 4.30 19.80 7.52
CA ASP A 294 4.00 19.00 6.32
C ASP A 294 3.66 19.88 5.12
N GLU A 295 3.64 19.31 3.94
CA GLU A 295 3.19 19.93 2.69
C GLU A 295 1.82 19.35 2.29
N VAL A 296 0.78 20.14 2.35
CA VAL A 296 -0.60 19.72 2.10
C VAL A 296 -1.23 20.51 0.95
N GLY A 297 -1.84 19.81 0.02
CA GLY A 297 -2.66 20.39 -1.04
C GLY A 297 -4.15 20.36 -0.68
N PHE A 298 -4.86 21.47 -0.89
CA PHE A 298 -6.28 21.55 -0.58
C PHE A 298 -7.14 21.43 -1.83
N ARG A 299 -8.05 20.47 -1.85
CA ARG A 299 -9.01 20.21 -2.94
C ARG A 299 -10.28 19.56 -2.41
N THR A 300 -11.35 19.53 -3.22
CA THR A 300 -12.52 18.65 -3.03
C THR A 300 -12.56 17.61 -4.13
N ILE A 301 -13.00 16.39 -3.80
CA ILE A 301 -13.31 15.33 -4.75
C ILE A 301 -14.68 14.76 -4.37
N GLU A 302 -15.58 14.65 -5.35
CA GLU A 302 -16.98 14.36 -5.11
C GLU A 302 -17.57 13.61 -6.32
N THR A 303 -18.73 12.99 -6.14
CA THR A 303 -19.52 12.46 -7.24
C THR A 303 -20.83 13.22 -7.40
N ASP A 304 -21.23 13.47 -8.63
CA ASP A 304 -22.55 13.99 -8.97
C ASP A 304 -23.15 13.12 -10.09
N GLY A 305 -24.09 12.25 -9.69
CA GLY A 305 -24.63 11.21 -10.58
C GLY A 305 -23.49 10.34 -11.14
N GLN A 306 -23.30 10.38 -12.44
CA GLN A 306 -22.25 9.62 -13.13
C GLN A 306 -20.93 10.39 -13.29
N ASN A 307 -20.77 11.57 -12.68
CA ASN A 307 -19.58 12.40 -12.83
C ASN A 307 -18.67 12.30 -11.58
N ILE A 308 -17.37 12.44 -11.79
CA ILE A 308 -16.39 12.70 -10.76
C ILE A 308 -16.03 14.19 -10.85
N LEU A 309 -16.12 14.91 -9.74
CA LEU A 309 -15.86 16.34 -9.67
C LEU A 309 -14.61 16.62 -8.84
N LEU A 310 -13.60 17.25 -9.43
CA LEU A 310 -12.46 17.83 -8.71
C LEU A 310 -12.69 19.35 -8.60
N ASN A 311 -12.74 19.87 -7.37
CA ASN A 311 -13.01 21.29 -7.12
C ASN A 311 -14.31 21.78 -7.79
N GLY A 312 -15.33 20.91 -7.84
CA GLY A 312 -16.61 21.20 -8.47
C GLY A 312 -16.63 21.14 -10.00
N LYS A 313 -15.54 20.70 -10.65
CA LYS A 313 -15.46 20.54 -12.10
C LYS A 313 -15.38 19.07 -12.49
N SER A 314 -16.17 18.66 -13.48
CA SER A 314 -16.12 17.29 -14.00
C SER A 314 -14.74 16.99 -14.58
N ILE A 315 -14.21 15.80 -14.24
CA ILE A 315 -12.90 15.32 -14.70
C ILE A 315 -13.03 13.95 -15.35
N PHE A 316 -12.02 13.59 -16.16
CA PHE A 316 -11.80 12.25 -16.65
C PHE A 316 -10.42 11.75 -16.20
N LEU A 317 -10.36 10.57 -15.59
CA LEU A 317 -9.14 9.95 -15.07
C LEU A 317 -8.46 9.12 -16.18
N ARG A 318 -7.46 9.71 -16.84
CA ARG A 318 -6.59 9.03 -17.81
C ARG A 318 -5.42 8.41 -17.07
N GLY A 319 -5.45 7.12 -16.84
CA GLY A 319 -4.50 6.49 -15.93
C GLY A 319 -3.74 5.29 -16.51
N VAL A 320 -2.97 4.70 -15.64
CA VAL A 320 -2.30 3.42 -15.82
C VAL A 320 -2.08 2.77 -14.46
N SER A 321 -2.20 1.45 -14.37
CA SER A 321 -1.87 0.71 -13.16
C SER A 321 -0.35 0.57 -13.00
N ILE A 322 0.15 0.61 -11.77
CA ILE A 322 1.58 0.50 -11.44
C ILE A 322 1.76 -0.47 -10.28
N HIS A 323 2.61 -1.50 -10.43
CA HIS A 323 3.14 -2.28 -9.31
C HIS A 323 4.34 -1.56 -8.66
N ALA A 324 4.53 -1.75 -7.35
CA ALA A 324 5.72 -1.25 -6.63
C ALA A 324 6.95 -2.14 -6.93
N GLU A 325 7.25 -2.32 -8.21
CA GLU A 325 8.42 -3.08 -8.67
C GLU A 325 9.36 -2.15 -9.45
N ALA A 326 10.65 -2.26 -9.15
CA ALA A 326 11.67 -1.40 -9.71
C ALA A 326 12.05 -1.84 -11.14
N PRO A 327 11.91 -0.97 -12.14
CA PRO A 327 12.42 -1.26 -13.47
C PRO A 327 13.94 -1.47 -13.47
N PHE A 328 14.45 -2.20 -14.46
CA PHE A 328 15.86 -2.50 -14.72
C PHE A 328 16.53 -3.43 -13.70
N ARG A 329 16.27 -3.30 -12.40
CA ARG A 329 16.94 -4.08 -11.34
C ARG A 329 16.06 -5.17 -10.73
N GLY A 330 14.73 -5.09 -10.90
CA GLY A 330 13.77 -5.93 -10.16
C GLY A 330 13.69 -5.58 -8.67
N GLY A 331 12.90 -6.34 -7.92
CA GLY A 331 12.66 -6.08 -6.49
C GLY A 331 11.73 -4.90 -6.24
N ARG A 332 11.57 -4.53 -4.97
CA ARG A 332 10.65 -3.44 -4.58
C ARG A 332 11.17 -2.07 -5.01
N ALA A 333 10.27 -1.25 -5.57
CA ALA A 333 10.53 0.17 -5.81
C ALA A 333 10.52 0.90 -4.45
N ASN A 334 11.69 1.31 -3.97
CA ASN A 334 11.91 1.80 -2.62
C ASN A 334 12.83 3.03 -2.52
N ASN A 335 13.04 3.72 -3.63
CA ASN A 335 13.86 4.93 -3.68
C ASN A 335 13.30 5.94 -4.68
N ASP A 336 13.78 7.18 -4.61
CA ASP A 336 13.30 8.30 -5.44
C ASP A 336 13.50 8.04 -6.93
N LYS A 337 14.61 7.40 -7.34
CA LYS A 337 14.88 7.11 -8.76
C LYS A 337 13.86 6.14 -9.36
N ASP A 338 13.46 5.12 -8.62
CA ASP A 338 12.42 4.18 -9.06
C ASP A 338 11.08 4.93 -9.25
N VAL A 339 10.72 5.78 -8.28
CA VAL A 339 9.51 6.60 -8.30
C VAL A 339 9.52 7.58 -9.48
N GLU A 340 10.62 8.32 -9.67
CA GLU A 340 10.80 9.25 -10.79
C GLU A 340 10.69 8.54 -12.14
N THR A 341 11.22 7.34 -12.27
CA THR A 341 11.15 6.54 -13.50
C THR A 341 9.70 6.15 -13.80
N LEU A 342 9.01 5.54 -12.83
CA LEU A 342 7.63 5.07 -13.00
C LEU A 342 6.66 6.23 -13.28
N LEU A 343 6.70 7.29 -12.48
CA LEU A 343 5.84 8.46 -12.68
C LEU A 343 6.23 9.26 -13.93
N GLY A 344 7.51 9.30 -14.27
CA GLY A 344 8.00 9.90 -15.51
C GLY A 344 7.38 9.23 -16.75
N TRP A 345 7.35 7.90 -16.79
CA TRP A 345 6.71 7.16 -17.87
C TRP A 345 5.18 7.33 -17.90
N ALA A 346 4.53 7.35 -16.74
CA ALA A 346 3.09 7.61 -16.67
C ALA A 346 2.75 9.01 -17.23
N ARG A 347 3.54 10.04 -16.88
CA ARG A 347 3.38 11.40 -17.45
C ARG A 347 3.65 11.45 -18.95
N GLU A 348 4.68 10.75 -19.43
CA GLU A 348 5.00 10.65 -20.84
C GLU A 348 3.84 10.01 -21.62
N LEU A 349 3.19 8.98 -21.05
CA LEU A 349 2.00 8.34 -21.59
C LEU A 349 0.82 9.32 -21.71
N GLY A 350 0.79 10.38 -20.91
CA GLY A 350 -0.29 11.39 -20.87
C GLY A 350 -1.27 11.17 -19.72
N CYS A 351 -0.86 10.44 -18.68
CA CYS A 351 -1.69 10.20 -17.51
C CYS A 351 -1.81 11.47 -16.63
N ASN A 352 -3.02 11.67 -16.09
CA ASN A 352 -3.30 12.57 -14.97
C ASN A 352 -3.67 11.81 -13.70
N TYR A 353 -3.62 10.47 -13.75
CA TYR A 353 -4.04 9.55 -12.73
C TYR A 353 -3.22 8.26 -12.80
N VAL A 354 -2.98 7.63 -11.65
CA VAL A 354 -2.38 6.29 -11.55
C VAL A 354 -3.16 5.44 -10.55
N ARG A 355 -3.28 4.14 -10.85
CA ARG A 355 -3.71 3.14 -9.88
C ARG A 355 -2.48 2.46 -9.29
N LEU A 356 -2.25 2.65 -8.01
CA LEU A 356 -1.16 2.01 -7.28
C LEU A 356 -1.63 0.63 -6.81
N ALA A 357 -1.37 -0.37 -7.65
CA ALA A 357 -1.89 -1.72 -7.47
C ALA A 357 -0.85 -2.62 -6.78
N HIS A 358 -1.26 -3.64 -6.04
CA HIS A 358 -2.59 -3.92 -5.46
C HIS A 358 -2.56 -3.69 -3.95
N TYR A 359 -1.63 -2.87 -3.49
CA TYR A 359 -1.25 -2.66 -2.10
C TYR A 359 -0.70 -1.24 -1.90
N PRO A 360 -0.65 -0.74 -0.67
CA PRO A 360 -0.08 0.57 -0.38
C PRO A 360 1.38 0.68 -0.88
N HIS A 361 1.66 1.67 -1.73
CA HIS A 361 3.00 1.94 -2.21
C HIS A 361 3.84 2.70 -1.17
N ASP A 362 5.15 2.82 -1.42
CA ASP A 362 6.04 3.66 -0.60
C ASP A 362 5.53 5.11 -0.57
N GLN A 363 5.65 5.79 0.57
CA GLN A 363 5.18 7.17 0.70
C GLN A 363 5.93 8.15 -0.22
N ARG A 364 7.14 7.83 -0.70
CA ARG A 364 7.81 8.60 -1.75
C ARG A 364 6.94 8.70 -3.00
N MET A 365 6.20 7.62 -3.33
CA MET A 365 5.29 7.60 -4.48
C MET A 365 4.13 8.59 -4.27
N THR A 366 3.46 8.55 -3.12
CA THR A 366 2.32 9.44 -2.83
C THR A 366 2.74 10.90 -2.68
N ARG A 367 3.91 11.18 -2.06
CA ARG A 367 4.48 12.53 -2.02
C ARG A 367 4.89 13.04 -3.41
N ALA A 368 5.42 12.18 -4.26
CA ALA A 368 5.79 12.56 -5.62
C ALA A 368 4.54 12.84 -6.48
N THR A 369 3.47 12.04 -6.33
CA THR A 369 2.21 12.30 -7.04
C THR A 369 1.56 13.62 -6.61
N ASP A 370 1.64 13.99 -5.34
CA ASP A 370 1.21 15.31 -4.84
C ASP A 370 1.91 16.45 -5.56
N ARG A 371 3.25 16.41 -5.61
CA ARG A 371 4.07 17.45 -6.25
C ARG A 371 3.90 17.48 -7.76
N LEU A 372 3.66 16.33 -8.39
CA LEU A 372 3.55 16.21 -9.86
C LEU A 372 2.15 16.45 -10.40
N GLY A 373 1.14 16.57 -9.52
CA GLY A 373 -0.25 16.73 -9.94
C GLY A 373 -0.84 15.46 -10.57
N ILE A 374 -0.49 14.29 -10.07
CA ILE A 374 -1.01 13.01 -10.54
C ILE A 374 -2.00 12.48 -9.51
N MET A 375 -3.27 12.32 -9.87
CA MET A 375 -4.27 11.74 -8.99
C MET A 375 -4.00 10.25 -8.75
N VAL A 376 -4.42 9.73 -7.59
CA VAL A 376 -4.11 8.38 -7.15
C VAL A 376 -5.37 7.62 -6.72
N TRP A 377 -5.47 6.39 -7.19
CA TRP A 377 -6.25 5.32 -6.59
C TRP A 377 -5.27 4.48 -5.76
N SER A 378 -5.39 4.48 -4.44
CA SER A 378 -4.61 3.65 -3.53
C SER A 378 -5.46 2.52 -2.99
N GLU A 379 -4.87 1.33 -2.78
CA GLU A 379 -5.64 0.15 -2.37
C GLU A 379 -4.89 -0.76 -1.40
N ILE A 380 -5.65 -1.42 -0.52
CA ILE A 380 -5.16 -2.50 0.33
C ILE A 380 -5.23 -3.84 -0.42
N PRO A 381 -4.36 -4.82 -0.08
CA PRO A 381 -4.23 -6.06 -0.82
C PRO A 381 -5.32 -7.11 -0.51
N VAL A 382 -6.58 -6.69 -0.42
CA VAL A 382 -7.74 -7.61 -0.40
C VAL A 382 -7.98 -8.08 -1.82
N TYR A 383 -7.45 -9.24 -2.15
CA TYR A 383 -7.24 -9.69 -3.52
C TYR A 383 -7.78 -11.10 -3.75
N TRP A 384 -8.66 -11.25 -4.75
CA TRP A 384 -9.29 -12.52 -5.14
C TRP A 384 -10.06 -13.18 -4.00
N ALA A 385 -9.58 -14.33 -3.49
CA ALA A 385 -10.31 -15.19 -2.57
C ALA A 385 -9.69 -15.19 -1.16
N GLU A 386 -10.12 -14.25 -0.34
CA GLU A 386 -9.79 -14.22 1.08
C GLU A 386 -10.76 -15.10 1.89
N HIS A 387 -10.41 -15.38 3.14
CA HIS A 387 -11.31 -16.02 4.10
C HIS A 387 -12.30 -14.99 4.67
N PHE A 388 -13.26 -14.53 3.83
CA PHE A 388 -14.20 -13.44 4.15
C PHE A 388 -15.11 -13.72 5.34
N GLU A 389 -15.27 -14.98 5.74
CA GLU A 389 -16.05 -15.40 6.93
C GLU A 389 -15.27 -15.29 8.24
N ASP A 390 -13.91 -15.17 8.17
CA ASP A 390 -13.07 -15.12 9.36
C ASP A 390 -12.92 -13.69 9.91
N PRO A 391 -13.37 -13.44 11.17
CA PRO A 391 -13.20 -12.14 11.80
C PRO A 391 -11.72 -11.75 12.03
N ALA A 392 -10.80 -12.71 12.07
CA ALA A 392 -9.38 -12.40 12.21
C ALA A 392 -8.82 -11.81 10.91
N VAL A 393 -9.22 -12.35 9.76
CA VAL A 393 -8.86 -11.82 8.44
C VAL A 393 -9.44 -10.40 8.24
N LEU A 394 -10.68 -10.18 8.68
CA LEU A 394 -11.26 -8.83 8.67
C LEU A 394 -10.42 -7.84 9.50
N ARG A 395 -10.00 -8.22 10.71
CA ARG A 395 -9.16 -7.34 11.54
C ARG A 395 -7.81 -7.02 10.89
N LYS A 396 -7.17 -7.99 10.22
CA LYS A 396 -5.92 -7.75 9.45
C LYS A 396 -6.15 -6.74 8.31
N ALA A 397 -7.26 -6.87 7.57
CA ALA A 397 -7.62 -5.92 6.53
C ALA A 397 -7.92 -4.51 7.09
N GLN A 398 -8.65 -4.42 8.20
CA GLN A 398 -8.96 -3.16 8.90
C GLN A 398 -7.68 -2.47 9.41
N GLN A 399 -6.73 -3.25 9.96
CA GLN A 399 -5.44 -2.73 10.40
C GLN A 399 -4.68 -2.10 9.24
N GLN A 400 -4.46 -2.85 8.14
CA GLN A 400 -3.72 -2.34 6.98
C GLN A 400 -4.42 -1.13 6.34
N LEU A 401 -5.75 -1.12 6.30
CA LEU A 401 -6.54 0.01 5.81
C LEU A 401 -6.35 1.25 6.69
N SER A 402 -6.37 1.08 8.01
CA SER A 402 -6.15 2.18 8.96
C SER A 402 -4.73 2.73 8.85
N GLU A 403 -3.73 1.87 8.74
CA GLU A 403 -2.32 2.25 8.59
C GLU A 403 -2.10 3.04 7.29
N GLU A 404 -2.66 2.57 6.16
CA GLU A 404 -2.59 3.27 4.87
C GLU A 404 -3.23 4.66 4.94
N ILE A 405 -4.47 4.73 5.43
CA ILE A 405 -5.22 6.00 5.47
C ILE A 405 -4.56 6.98 6.43
N ARG A 406 -4.13 6.57 7.62
CA ARG A 406 -3.46 7.45 8.58
C ARG A 406 -2.16 8.02 8.04
N ARG A 407 -1.40 7.24 7.27
CA ARG A 407 -0.17 7.71 6.62
C ARG A 407 -0.44 8.75 5.53
N ASP A 408 -1.50 8.56 4.73
CA ASP A 408 -1.62 9.21 3.43
C ASP A 408 -2.86 10.12 3.27
N ARG A 409 -3.78 10.20 4.24
CA ARG A 409 -5.03 10.97 4.08
C ARG A 409 -4.85 12.49 3.87
N ASP A 410 -3.70 13.04 4.25
CA ASP A 410 -3.37 14.46 3.99
C ASP A 410 -2.73 14.68 2.61
N LYS A 411 -2.52 13.62 1.81
CA LYS A 411 -1.99 13.73 0.45
C LYS A 411 -3.11 14.06 -0.54
N ALA A 412 -3.03 15.26 -1.16
CA ALA A 412 -4.06 15.79 -2.06
C ALA A 412 -4.28 14.91 -3.31
N SER A 413 -3.22 14.26 -3.79
CA SER A 413 -3.25 13.40 -4.97
C SER A 413 -4.16 12.18 -4.78
N ILE A 414 -4.27 11.63 -3.58
CA ILE A 414 -5.14 10.47 -3.34
C ILE A 414 -6.59 10.91 -3.42
N VAL A 415 -7.31 10.41 -4.41
CA VAL A 415 -8.72 10.74 -4.64
C VAL A 415 -9.66 9.55 -4.43
N LEU A 416 -9.11 8.33 -4.44
CA LEU A 416 -9.85 7.07 -4.30
C LEU A 416 -9.14 6.14 -3.32
N TRP A 417 -9.88 5.67 -2.31
CA TRP A 417 -9.50 4.52 -1.49
C TRP A 417 -10.21 3.28 -2.03
N SER A 418 -9.45 2.24 -2.34
CA SER A 418 -9.97 0.97 -2.86
C SER A 418 -9.83 -0.12 -1.82
N ILE A 419 -10.90 -0.86 -1.63
CA ILE A 419 -11.02 -1.86 -0.56
C ILE A 419 -10.90 -3.30 -1.05
N ALA A 420 -10.86 -3.54 -2.36
CA ALA A 420 -10.73 -4.90 -2.91
C ALA A 420 -10.44 -4.92 -4.41
N ASN A 421 -9.84 -6.04 -4.87
CA ASN A 421 -9.67 -6.38 -6.28
C ASN A 421 -10.21 -7.78 -6.59
N GLU A 422 -11.13 -7.87 -7.56
CA GLU A 422 -11.64 -9.11 -8.18
C GLU A 422 -12.11 -10.19 -7.19
N THR A 423 -12.77 -9.78 -6.13
CA THR A 423 -13.28 -10.69 -5.12
C THR A 423 -14.60 -11.35 -5.54
N PRO A 424 -14.85 -12.65 -5.19
CA PRO A 424 -16.05 -13.35 -5.61
C PRO A 424 -17.31 -12.76 -4.97
N ASN A 425 -18.40 -12.64 -5.77
CA ASN A 425 -19.66 -12.06 -5.28
C ASN A 425 -20.41 -13.04 -4.37
N THR A 426 -20.04 -13.08 -3.07
CA THR A 426 -20.71 -13.87 -2.01
C THR A 426 -21.26 -12.97 -0.92
N PRO A 427 -22.25 -13.44 -0.13
CA PRO A 427 -22.78 -12.67 0.99
C PRO A 427 -21.72 -12.34 2.06
N GLU A 428 -20.81 -13.27 2.36
CA GLU A 428 -19.72 -13.13 3.33
C GLU A 428 -18.77 -12.02 2.90
N ARG A 429 -18.29 -12.08 1.65
CA ARG A 429 -17.44 -11.06 1.07
C ARG A 429 -18.14 -9.70 1.04
N THR A 430 -19.41 -9.66 0.70
CA THR A 430 -20.16 -8.39 0.66
C THR A 430 -20.27 -7.74 2.03
N ARG A 431 -20.50 -8.54 3.11
CA ARG A 431 -20.49 -8.02 4.49
C ARG A 431 -19.10 -7.50 4.88
N PHE A 432 -18.05 -8.28 4.62
CA PHE A 432 -16.66 -7.92 4.89
C PHE A 432 -16.31 -6.58 4.23
N LEU A 433 -16.55 -6.43 2.93
CA LEU A 433 -16.19 -5.22 2.18
C LEU A 433 -17.09 -4.02 2.53
N LYS A 434 -18.36 -4.22 2.87
CA LYS A 434 -19.20 -3.13 3.39
C LYS A 434 -18.69 -2.60 4.73
N THR A 435 -18.11 -3.46 5.57
CA THR A 435 -17.45 -3.03 6.81
C THR A 435 -16.22 -2.16 6.47
N LEU A 436 -15.35 -2.61 5.58
CA LEU A 436 -14.19 -1.82 5.16
C LEU A 436 -14.58 -0.47 4.52
N ALA A 437 -15.64 -0.45 3.70
CA ALA A 437 -16.16 0.80 3.13
C ALA A 437 -16.66 1.79 4.21
N SER A 438 -17.26 1.27 5.28
CA SER A 438 -17.66 2.08 6.45
C SER A 438 -16.44 2.59 7.21
N ASP A 439 -15.41 1.75 7.38
CA ASP A 439 -14.17 2.11 8.07
C ASP A 439 -13.41 3.21 7.30
N VAL A 440 -13.32 3.12 5.96
CA VAL A 440 -12.76 4.22 5.14
C VAL A 440 -13.46 5.53 5.46
N ARG A 441 -14.80 5.57 5.42
CA ARG A 441 -15.56 6.81 5.65
C ARG A 441 -15.42 7.36 7.07
N ALA A 442 -15.17 6.48 8.04
CA ALA A 442 -14.90 6.89 9.43
C ALA A 442 -13.49 7.47 9.60
N LEU A 443 -12.51 6.96 8.86
CA LEU A 443 -11.11 7.39 8.90
C LEU A 443 -10.85 8.63 8.02
N ASP A 444 -11.54 8.72 6.88
CA ASP A 444 -11.40 9.80 5.90
C ASP A 444 -12.73 10.04 5.16
N SER A 445 -13.35 11.15 5.44
CA SER A 445 -14.62 11.58 4.81
C SER A 445 -14.41 12.44 3.55
N SER A 446 -13.16 12.72 3.17
CA SER A 446 -12.83 13.69 2.11
C SER A 446 -12.43 13.04 0.78
N ARG A 447 -12.49 11.70 0.70
CA ARG A 447 -12.15 10.90 -0.49
C ARG A 447 -13.24 9.89 -0.84
N LEU A 448 -13.20 9.42 -2.08
CA LEU A 448 -14.17 8.48 -2.61
C LEU A 448 -13.76 7.03 -2.33
N VAL A 449 -14.75 6.17 -2.10
CA VAL A 449 -14.56 4.73 -1.87
C VAL A 449 -14.86 3.97 -3.15
N THR A 450 -13.97 3.04 -3.50
CA THR A 450 -14.10 2.18 -4.68
C THR A 450 -13.62 0.76 -4.43
N ALA A 451 -13.83 -0.12 -5.39
CA ALA A 451 -13.25 -1.46 -5.52
C ALA A 451 -13.20 -1.84 -6.99
N ALA A 452 -12.22 -2.65 -7.39
CA ALA A 452 -12.19 -3.26 -8.71
C ALA A 452 -13.07 -4.52 -8.71
N LEU A 453 -14.27 -4.42 -9.29
CA LEU A 453 -15.26 -5.50 -9.34
C LEU A 453 -14.98 -6.46 -10.49
N LEU A 454 -15.39 -7.71 -10.33
CA LEU A 454 -15.49 -8.67 -11.42
C LEU A 454 -16.65 -8.30 -12.36
N VAL A 455 -16.37 -8.35 -13.65
CA VAL A 455 -17.38 -8.17 -14.69
C VAL A 455 -17.94 -9.54 -15.08
N ARG A 456 -19.24 -9.66 -15.11
CA ARG A 456 -19.93 -10.88 -15.55
C ARG A 456 -20.20 -10.80 -17.04
N THR A 457 -19.84 -11.87 -17.79
CA THR A 457 -20.06 -11.97 -19.22
C THR A 457 -21.26 -12.87 -19.53
N LYS A 458 -22.16 -12.44 -20.43
CA LYS A 458 -23.24 -13.24 -20.97
C LYS A 458 -23.36 -13.01 -22.48
N GLY A 459 -22.97 -14.02 -23.25
CA GLY A 459 -22.77 -13.86 -24.68
C GLY A 459 -21.60 -12.92 -24.97
N HIS A 460 -21.84 -11.83 -25.67
CA HIS A 460 -20.86 -10.76 -25.90
C HIS A 460 -21.03 -9.57 -24.94
N ASP A 461 -22.09 -9.55 -24.13
CA ASP A 461 -22.42 -8.43 -23.26
C ASP A 461 -21.76 -8.52 -21.90
N LYS A 462 -21.43 -7.36 -21.32
CA LYS A 462 -20.80 -7.18 -20.03
C LYS A 462 -21.78 -6.63 -19.00
N TYR A 463 -21.77 -7.21 -17.80
CA TYR A 463 -22.67 -6.84 -16.72
C TYR A 463 -21.88 -6.46 -15.46
N ILE A 464 -22.19 -5.30 -14.91
CA ILE A 464 -21.74 -4.84 -13.60
C ILE A 464 -22.96 -4.71 -12.70
N ASP A 465 -23.23 -5.76 -11.91
CA ASP A 465 -24.42 -5.91 -11.06
C ASP A 465 -24.07 -6.48 -9.67
N ASP A 466 -22.82 -6.33 -9.25
CA ASP A 466 -22.34 -6.77 -7.94
C ASP A 466 -22.96 -5.92 -6.82
N SER A 467 -23.57 -6.57 -5.82
CA SER A 467 -24.25 -5.90 -4.69
C SER A 467 -23.35 -5.01 -3.82
N LEU A 468 -22.02 -5.12 -3.95
CA LEU A 468 -21.10 -4.20 -3.31
C LEU A 468 -21.18 -2.78 -3.91
N GLY A 469 -21.56 -2.66 -5.18
CA GLY A 469 -21.67 -1.37 -5.87
C GLY A 469 -22.55 -0.35 -5.17
N ASP A 470 -23.53 -0.77 -4.36
CA ASP A 470 -24.35 0.14 -3.53
C ASP A 470 -23.51 0.88 -2.48
N ALA A 471 -22.48 0.23 -1.95
CA ALA A 471 -21.61 0.77 -0.90
C ALA A 471 -20.44 1.61 -1.43
N LEU A 472 -20.17 1.59 -2.73
CA LEU A 472 -19.09 2.33 -3.37
C LEU A 472 -19.57 3.70 -3.86
N ASP A 473 -18.68 4.68 -3.93
CA ASP A 473 -18.94 6.00 -4.54
C ASP A 473 -18.64 5.97 -6.04
N VAL A 474 -17.62 5.23 -6.44
CA VAL A 474 -17.20 5.01 -7.82
C VAL A 474 -17.12 3.49 -8.07
N ILE A 475 -17.64 3.05 -9.20
CA ILE A 475 -17.55 1.66 -9.62
C ILE A 475 -16.23 1.46 -10.36
N GLY A 476 -15.35 0.61 -9.83
CA GLY A 476 -14.21 0.07 -10.56
C GLY A 476 -14.57 -1.27 -11.18
N ALA A 477 -14.02 -1.60 -12.34
CA ALA A 477 -14.24 -2.90 -12.97
C ALA A 477 -13.05 -3.30 -13.86
N ASN A 478 -12.72 -4.60 -13.86
CA ASN A 478 -11.68 -5.17 -14.70
C ASN A 478 -12.31 -5.93 -15.86
N GLU A 479 -11.74 -5.76 -17.09
CA GLU A 479 -12.18 -6.51 -18.26
C GLU A 479 -10.98 -6.86 -19.16
N TYR A 480 -11.07 -7.98 -19.87
CA TYR A 480 -9.96 -8.45 -20.70
C TYR A 480 -10.44 -9.09 -22.02
N ILE A 481 -11.40 -8.44 -22.72
CA ILE A 481 -11.83 -8.85 -24.06
C ILE A 481 -10.61 -8.87 -25.00
N GLY A 482 -10.45 -9.97 -25.72
CA GLY A 482 -9.33 -10.18 -26.62
C GLY A 482 -8.08 -10.79 -25.93
N TRP A 483 -8.12 -11.01 -24.61
CA TRP A 483 -7.01 -11.69 -23.93
C TRP A 483 -7.44 -12.96 -23.20
N TYR A 484 -8.23 -12.86 -22.13
CA TYR A 484 -8.73 -14.02 -21.38
C TYR A 484 -10.04 -14.56 -21.93
N GLU A 485 -10.79 -13.74 -22.60
CA GLU A 485 -12.08 -14.09 -23.19
C GLU A 485 -12.26 -13.40 -24.54
N GLN A 486 -13.05 -14.02 -25.43
CA GLN A 486 -13.44 -13.46 -26.73
C GLN A 486 -12.24 -13.09 -27.64
N ARG A 487 -12.50 -12.46 -28.75
CA ARG A 487 -11.50 -11.93 -29.68
C ARG A 487 -11.46 -10.41 -29.60
N PRO A 488 -10.36 -9.75 -30.02
CA PRO A 488 -10.26 -8.30 -29.96
C PRO A 488 -11.43 -7.57 -30.64
N GLU A 489 -11.84 -8.04 -31.81
CA GLU A 489 -12.93 -7.46 -32.60
C GLU A 489 -14.31 -7.61 -31.95
N ASP A 490 -14.52 -8.53 -31.03
CA ASP A 490 -15.79 -8.68 -30.30
C ASP A 490 -16.09 -7.45 -29.43
N ALA A 491 -15.04 -6.73 -28.99
CA ALA A 491 -15.16 -5.46 -28.28
C ALA A 491 -15.96 -4.40 -29.09
N ASP A 492 -15.91 -4.44 -30.40
CA ASP A 492 -16.61 -3.44 -31.26
C ASP A 492 -18.12 -3.49 -31.10
N THR A 493 -18.67 -4.65 -30.76
CA THR A 493 -20.12 -4.89 -30.64
C THR A 493 -20.58 -5.12 -29.20
N THR A 494 -19.66 -5.19 -28.25
CA THR A 494 -19.97 -5.40 -26.83
C THR A 494 -20.83 -4.28 -26.26
N VAL A 495 -21.91 -4.65 -25.56
CA VAL A 495 -22.81 -3.76 -24.83
C VAL A 495 -22.56 -3.92 -23.32
N TRP A 496 -22.51 -2.80 -22.62
CA TRP A 496 -22.33 -2.77 -21.17
C TRP A 496 -23.65 -2.50 -20.46
N HIS A 497 -24.00 -3.38 -19.52
CA HIS A 497 -25.16 -3.26 -18.65
C HIS A 497 -24.69 -2.98 -17.23
N ILE A 498 -24.86 -1.74 -16.78
CA ILE A 498 -24.36 -1.26 -15.48
C ILE A 498 -25.56 -0.91 -14.61
N ALA A 499 -25.70 -1.63 -13.47
CA ALA A 499 -26.87 -1.51 -12.60
C ALA A 499 -26.89 -0.22 -11.75
N PHE A 500 -25.82 0.57 -11.75
CA PHE A 500 -25.61 1.70 -10.85
C PHE A 500 -25.61 3.04 -11.61
N ASN A 501 -26.25 4.06 -11.04
CA ASN A 501 -26.12 5.44 -11.52
C ASN A 501 -24.94 6.14 -10.85
N LYS A 502 -23.72 5.62 -11.07
CA LYS A 502 -22.46 6.08 -10.47
C LYS A 502 -21.37 6.19 -11.55
N PRO A 503 -20.28 6.95 -11.32
CA PRO A 503 -19.14 6.97 -12.22
C PRO A 503 -18.53 5.57 -12.36
N LEU A 504 -18.08 5.23 -13.56
CA LEU A 504 -17.34 3.99 -13.85
C LEU A 504 -15.89 4.30 -14.16
N ILE A 505 -14.99 3.51 -13.58
CA ILE A 505 -13.58 3.42 -13.97
C ILE A 505 -13.31 1.99 -14.42
N ILE A 506 -12.80 1.79 -15.63
CA ILE A 506 -12.24 0.50 -16.01
C ILE A 506 -10.83 0.45 -15.45
N SER A 507 -10.69 -0.28 -14.35
CA SER A 507 -9.48 -0.33 -13.51
C SER A 507 -8.41 -1.27 -14.05
N GLU A 508 -8.78 -2.20 -14.95
CA GLU A 508 -7.84 -3.02 -15.70
C GLU A 508 -8.42 -3.38 -17.08
N PHE A 509 -7.54 -3.38 -18.09
CA PHE A 509 -7.76 -3.92 -19.42
C PHE A 509 -6.41 -4.06 -20.15
N GLY A 510 -6.35 -4.84 -21.22
CA GLY A 510 -5.15 -5.00 -22.02
C GLY A 510 -4.84 -6.45 -22.38
N ALA A 511 -3.64 -6.71 -22.87
CA ALA A 511 -3.14 -8.02 -23.27
C ALA A 511 -1.63 -8.11 -23.05
N ASP A 512 -1.09 -9.35 -22.94
CA ASP A 512 0.36 -9.57 -22.88
C ASP A 512 1.00 -9.40 -24.26
N ALA A 513 2.24 -8.87 -24.28
CA ALA A 513 3.17 -8.93 -25.40
C ALA A 513 4.62 -8.98 -24.91
N LYS A 514 5.44 -9.81 -25.55
CA LYS A 514 6.87 -9.82 -25.30
C LYS A 514 7.52 -8.69 -26.11
N ALA A 515 8.24 -7.79 -25.44
CA ALA A 515 8.93 -6.69 -26.11
C ALA A 515 9.89 -7.21 -27.19
N GLY A 516 9.86 -6.59 -28.36
CA GLY A 516 10.63 -7.00 -29.54
C GLY A 516 10.11 -8.25 -30.27
N LEU A 517 9.03 -8.89 -29.81
CA LEU A 517 8.39 -9.97 -30.55
C LEU A 517 7.35 -9.38 -31.53
N HIS A 518 7.59 -9.57 -32.81
CA HIS A 518 6.78 -9.02 -33.91
C HIS A 518 6.15 -10.12 -34.76
N GLY A 519 4.95 -9.87 -35.31
CA GLY A 519 4.21 -10.81 -36.14
C GLY A 519 2.89 -10.25 -36.64
N ALA A 520 1.95 -11.13 -37.02
CA ALA A 520 0.62 -10.69 -37.43
C ALA A 520 -0.17 -10.16 -36.22
N GLU A 521 -1.08 -9.20 -36.46
CA GLU A 521 -1.94 -8.64 -35.39
C GLU A 521 -2.92 -9.67 -34.77
N THR A 522 -3.01 -10.87 -35.35
CA THR A 522 -3.76 -12.03 -34.83
C THR A 522 -2.88 -13.02 -34.06
N GLU A 523 -1.56 -12.82 -34.06
CA GLU A 523 -0.61 -13.69 -33.39
C GLU A 523 -0.37 -13.22 -31.96
N ARG A 524 -0.84 -14.02 -30.99
CA ARG A 524 -0.69 -13.70 -29.56
C ARG A 524 0.78 -13.54 -29.17
N TRP A 525 1.03 -12.75 -28.11
CA TRP A 525 2.34 -12.42 -27.55
C TRP A 525 3.15 -11.42 -28.38
N THR A 526 2.74 -11.08 -29.60
CA THR A 526 3.38 -10.03 -30.41
C THR A 526 2.94 -8.64 -29.95
N GLU A 527 3.77 -7.64 -30.21
CA GLU A 527 3.40 -6.25 -29.93
C GLU A 527 2.22 -5.80 -30.81
N GLU A 528 2.11 -6.31 -32.03
CA GLU A 528 1.00 -6.06 -32.96
C GLU A 528 -0.32 -6.58 -32.40
N TYR A 529 -0.33 -7.77 -31.76
CA TYR A 529 -1.53 -8.31 -31.13
C TYR A 529 -1.96 -7.44 -29.94
N GLN A 530 -1.03 -7.08 -29.03
CA GLN A 530 -1.34 -6.18 -27.92
C GLN A 530 -1.91 -4.86 -28.42
N ALA A 531 -1.27 -4.27 -29.43
CA ALA A 531 -1.71 -3.03 -30.07
C ALA A 531 -3.11 -3.16 -30.67
N ASN A 532 -3.42 -4.31 -31.30
CA ASN A 532 -4.74 -4.60 -31.85
C ASN A 532 -5.81 -4.65 -30.76
N VAL A 533 -5.55 -5.38 -29.66
CA VAL A 533 -6.46 -5.42 -28.49
C VAL A 533 -6.72 -4.02 -27.97
N PHE A 534 -5.69 -3.20 -27.79
CA PHE A 534 -5.86 -1.82 -27.30
C PHE A 534 -6.72 -0.95 -28.23
N ARG A 535 -6.58 -1.08 -29.57
CA ARG A 535 -7.43 -0.31 -30.51
C ARG A 535 -8.91 -0.63 -30.32
N HIS A 536 -9.27 -1.92 -30.26
CA HIS A 536 -10.65 -2.37 -30.09
C HIS A 536 -11.21 -2.02 -28.70
N GLN A 537 -10.45 -2.26 -27.63
CA GLN A 537 -10.87 -1.93 -26.28
C GLN A 537 -11.06 -0.42 -26.08
N LEU A 538 -10.16 0.44 -26.55
CA LEU A 538 -10.34 1.90 -26.47
C LEU A 538 -11.57 2.37 -27.24
N GLY A 539 -11.86 1.78 -28.40
CA GLY A 539 -13.09 2.02 -29.16
C GLY A 539 -14.34 1.65 -28.37
N MET A 540 -14.34 0.49 -27.71
CA MET A 540 -15.42 0.03 -26.82
C MET A 540 -15.61 0.98 -25.64
N LEU A 541 -14.55 1.28 -24.90
CA LEU A 541 -14.58 2.11 -23.70
C LEU A 541 -15.13 3.51 -23.99
N ASN A 542 -14.76 4.11 -25.10
CA ASN A 542 -15.26 5.44 -25.49
C ASN A 542 -16.78 5.48 -25.74
N ARG A 543 -17.43 4.32 -25.96
CA ARG A 543 -18.89 4.22 -26.13
C ARG A 543 -19.65 4.12 -24.82
N ILE A 544 -18.99 3.88 -23.67
CA ILE A 544 -19.65 3.74 -22.37
C ILE A 544 -20.03 5.14 -21.84
N PRO A 545 -21.34 5.47 -21.67
CA PRO A 545 -21.75 6.84 -21.33
C PRO A 545 -21.27 7.32 -19.96
N GLN A 546 -21.18 6.41 -18.97
CA GLN A 546 -20.78 6.73 -17.59
C GLN A 546 -19.32 6.45 -17.28
N LEU A 547 -18.48 6.15 -18.28
CA LEU A 547 -17.05 6.04 -18.10
C LEU A 547 -16.46 7.39 -17.69
N ARG A 548 -15.74 7.41 -16.57
CA ARG A 548 -15.05 8.61 -16.05
C ARG A 548 -13.58 8.36 -15.76
N GLY A 549 -13.12 7.17 -16.06
CA GLY A 549 -11.68 6.86 -15.92
C GLY A 549 -11.34 5.49 -16.46
N MET A 550 -10.06 5.31 -16.70
CA MET A 550 -9.49 4.02 -17.07
C MET A 550 -8.02 3.93 -16.67
N SER A 551 -7.57 2.73 -16.31
CA SER A 551 -6.16 2.42 -16.05
C SER A 551 -5.84 1.04 -16.59
N PRO A 552 -5.23 0.93 -17.77
CA PRO A 552 -4.84 -0.36 -18.31
C PRO A 552 -3.87 -1.10 -17.39
N TRP A 553 -3.90 -2.40 -17.47
CA TRP A 553 -2.98 -3.31 -16.83
C TRP A 553 -1.87 -3.65 -17.82
N ILE A 554 -0.68 -3.11 -17.70
CA ILE A 554 -0.07 -2.32 -16.64
C ILE A 554 1.02 -1.42 -17.26
N LEU A 555 1.63 -0.50 -16.50
CA LEU A 555 2.67 0.38 -17.04
C LEU A 555 3.92 -0.40 -17.44
N VAL A 556 4.44 -1.28 -16.57
CA VAL A 556 5.69 -2.02 -16.75
C VAL A 556 5.46 -3.51 -16.55
N ASP A 557 6.12 -4.35 -17.35
CA ASP A 557 6.18 -5.79 -17.10
C ASP A 557 6.75 -6.04 -15.70
N PHE A 558 6.19 -7.00 -14.98
CA PHE A 558 6.56 -7.28 -13.59
C PHE A 558 6.67 -8.78 -13.31
N ARG A 559 7.43 -9.15 -12.30
CA ARG A 559 7.61 -10.55 -11.93
C ARG A 559 6.35 -11.16 -11.34
N SER A 560 5.99 -12.34 -11.85
CA SER A 560 4.89 -13.13 -11.34
C SER A 560 5.23 -14.62 -11.36
N PRO A 561 5.17 -15.34 -10.23
CA PRO A 561 5.45 -16.76 -10.17
C PRO A 561 4.40 -17.61 -10.91
N ARG A 562 3.30 -17.01 -11.31
CA ARG A 562 2.21 -17.66 -12.08
C ARG A 562 2.44 -17.63 -13.58
N ARG A 563 3.40 -16.84 -14.08
CA ARG A 563 3.62 -16.55 -15.51
C ARG A 563 4.87 -17.26 -16.02
N MET A 564 4.82 -18.60 -16.07
CA MET A 564 5.98 -19.46 -16.30
C MET A 564 6.02 -20.09 -17.71
N LEU A 565 5.33 -19.51 -18.72
CA LEU A 565 5.39 -20.02 -20.09
C LEU A 565 6.83 -19.88 -20.63
N PRO A 566 7.57 -21.02 -20.83
CA PRO A 566 8.98 -20.97 -21.17
C PRO A 566 9.24 -20.29 -22.53
N GLY A 567 10.27 -19.44 -22.58
CA GLY A 567 10.68 -18.72 -23.78
C GLY A 567 9.77 -17.54 -24.15
N VAL A 568 8.66 -17.35 -23.43
CA VAL A 568 7.74 -16.23 -23.62
C VAL A 568 7.69 -15.38 -22.37
N GLN A 569 7.06 -15.87 -21.30
CA GLN A 569 6.85 -15.13 -20.06
C GLN A 569 8.04 -15.22 -19.10
N ASP A 570 8.63 -16.40 -18.94
CA ASP A 570 9.83 -16.66 -18.13
C ASP A 570 9.77 -16.01 -16.71
N GLY A 571 8.60 -16.07 -16.07
CA GLY A 571 8.35 -15.52 -14.74
C GLY A 571 7.89 -14.06 -14.71
N TYR A 572 7.47 -13.51 -15.85
CA TYR A 572 6.93 -12.15 -15.94
C TYR A 572 5.48 -12.11 -16.42
N ASN A 573 4.68 -11.23 -15.87
CA ASN A 573 3.44 -10.77 -16.47
C ASN A 573 3.81 -9.71 -17.52
N LEU A 574 3.54 -10.01 -18.79
CA LEU A 574 3.96 -9.20 -19.94
C LEU A 574 2.86 -8.22 -20.43
N LYS A 575 1.89 -7.88 -19.56
CA LYS A 575 0.87 -6.88 -19.92
C LYS A 575 1.38 -5.45 -19.85
N GLY A 576 2.62 -5.23 -19.42
CA GLY A 576 3.25 -3.92 -19.44
C GLY A 576 3.15 -3.26 -20.81
N LEU A 577 2.93 -1.95 -20.80
CA LEU A 577 3.11 -1.09 -21.97
C LEU A 577 4.60 -0.86 -22.24
N ILE A 578 5.42 -1.09 -21.23
CA ILE A 578 6.87 -0.97 -21.23
C ILE A 578 7.44 -2.27 -20.66
N SER A 579 8.54 -2.79 -21.21
CA SER A 579 9.22 -3.93 -20.63
C SER A 579 9.88 -3.58 -19.28
N ASP A 580 10.27 -4.58 -18.51
CA ASP A 580 11.06 -4.40 -17.28
C ASP A 580 12.43 -3.73 -17.56
N GLN A 581 12.89 -3.73 -18.81
CA GLN A 581 14.11 -3.06 -19.29
C GLN A 581 13.86 -1.69 -19.92
N GLY A 582 12.64 -1.15 -19.84
CA GLY A 582 12.29 0.20 -20.29
C GLY A 582 11.95 0.33 -21.77
N GLU A 583 11.79 -0.77 -22.51
CA GLU A 583 11.41 -0.77 -23.93
C GLU A 583 9.89 -0.55 -24.08
N LYS A 584 9.51 0.54 -24.76
CA LYS A 584 8.09 0.88 -25.01
C LYS A 584 7.52 0.03 -26.12
N LYS A 585 6.50 -0.74 -25.81
CA LYS A 585 5.78 -1.58 -26.79
C LYS A 585 4.82 -0.73 -27.65
N GLN A 586 4.35 -1.25 -28.78
CA GLN A 586 3.47 -0.52 -29.69
C GLN A 586 2.18 0.00 -29.01
N ALA A 587 1.61 -0.74 -28.07
CA ALA A 587 0.41 -0.34 -27.33
C ALA A 587 0.63 0.94 -26.49
N PHE A 588 1.85 1.22 -26.02
CA PHE A 588 2.18 2.48 -25.35
C PHE A 588 1.83 3.68 -26.22
N PHE A 589 2.24 3.67 -27.47
CA PHE A 589 2.02 4.79 -28.40
C PHE A 589 0.55 4.92 -28.84
N ILE A 590 -0.19 3.81 -28.89
CA ILE A 590 -1.63 3.83 -29.16
C ILE A 590 -2.38 4.51 -28.02
N LEU A 591 -2.10 4.12 -26.79
CA LEU A 591 -2.72 4.72 -25.60
C LEU A 591 -2.31 6.19 -25.44
N GLN A 592 -1.03 6.51 -25.62
CA GLN A 592 -0.52 7.88 -25.59
C GLN A 592 -1.26 8.79 -26.57
N LYS A 593 -1.48 8.31 -27.80
CA LYS A 593 -2.25 9.04 -28.82
C LYS A 593 -3.70 9.26 -28.35
N ALA A 594 -4.35 8.23 -27.81
CA ALA A 594 -5.72 8.32 -27.31
C ALA A 594 -5.85 9.31 -26.14
N TYR A 595 -4.88 9.35 -25.22
CA TYR A 595 -4.90 10.27 -24.08
C TYR A 595 -4.63 11.73 -24.48
N ARG A 596 -3.92 11.96 -25.58
CA ARG A 596 -3.65 13.30 -26.13
C ARG A 596 -4.75 13.81 -27.04
N ASP A 597 -5.64 12.95 -27.50
CA ASP A 597 -6.76 13.37 -28.37
C ASP A 597 -7.83 14.08 -27.52
N LYS A 598 -8.03 15.37 -27.83
CA LYS A 598 -9.02 16.21 -27.15
C LYS A 598 -10.48 15.83 -27.41
N ASN A 599 -10.75 14.95 -28.39
CA ASN A 599 -12.10 14.46 -28.72
C ASN A 599 -12.43 13.15 -27.99
N LEU A 600 -11.45 12.50 -27.37
CA LEU A 600 -11.62 11.23 -26.69
C LEU A 600 -11.45 11.41 -25.17
N PHE A 601 -12.21 10.63 -24.40
CA PHE A 601 -12.03 10.53 -22.95
C PHE A 601 -12.01 11.88 -22.22
N GLN A 602 -12.96 12.75 -22.58
CA GLN A 602 -13.11 14.06 -21.98
C GLN A 602 -14.22 14.06 -20.91
N PRO A 603 -14.19 15.02 -19.97
CA PRO A 603 -15.31 15.25 -19.06
C PRO A 603 -16.60 15.51 -19.85
N LYS A 604 -17.70 14.89 -19.46
CA LYS A 604 -19.03 15.09 -20.07
C LYS A 604 -19.89 15.98 -19.20
#